data_d0098d2321b77a19cbc641cc19c90373
#
_entry.id   d0098d2321b77a19cbc641cc19c90373
#
_cell.length_a   1.000
_cell.length_b   1.000
_cell.length_c   1.000
_cell.angle_alpha   90.00
_cell.angle_beta   90.00
_cell.angle_gamma   90.00
#
_symmetry.space_group_name_H-M   'P 1'
#
loop_
_entity.id
_entity.type
_entity.pdbx_description
1 polymer ?
#
loop_
_entity_poly.entity_id
_entity_poly.type
_entity_poly.pdbx_seq_one_letter_code
_entity_poly.pdbx_strand_id
1 'polypeptide(L)' 'MKKLSKVEREYIKEVSEFRADEYIAMELTRMRHEIGIKSSVGVSQVKRARISMGIKRPPGRRRGS' A
#
# COMPACT_ATOMS: atom_id res chain seq x y z
N MET A 1 2.61 2.67 16.59
CA MET A 1 2.39 2.13 15.26
C MET A 1 3.66 2.20 14.43
N LYS A 2 3.97 1.15 13.73
CA LYS A 2 5.19 1.14 12.97
C LYS A 2 5.05 1.79 11.63
N LYS A 3 6.02 2.56 11.26
CA LYS A 3 6.02 3.15 9.93
C LYS A 3 6.40 2.10 8.90
N LEU A 4 6.03 2.38 7.68
CA LEU A 4 6.40 1.50 6.59
C LEU A 4 7.90 1.62 6.34
N SER A 5 8.52 0.48 6.06
CA SER A 5 9.93 0.47 5.76
C SER A 5 10.16 0.96 4.35
N LYS A 6 11.42 1.17 4.01
CA LYS A 6 11.76 1.61 2.68
C LYS A 6 11.32 0.59 1.63
N VAL A 7 11.52 -0.69 1.93
CA VAL A 7 11.12 -1.74 1.01
C VAL A 7 9.62 -1.72 0.79
N GLU A 8 8.87 -1.53 1.86
CA GLU A 8 7.43 -1.49 1.75
C GLU A 8 6.96 -0.32 0.93
N ARG A 9 7.59 0.82 1.11
CA ARG A 9 7.20 2.00 0.34
C ARG A 9 7.53 1.84 -1.13
N GLU A 10 8.65 1.20 -1.43
CA GLU A 10 8.99 0.95 -2.81
C GLU A 10 8.04 -0.02 -3.47
N TYR A 11 7.60 -1.02 -2.71
CA TYR A 11 6.60 -1.94 -3.22
C TYR A 11 5.31 -1.20 -3.57
N ILE A 12 4.88 -0.31 -2.67
CA ILE A 12 3.69 0.48 -2.94
C ILE A 12 3.86 1.30 -4.21
N LYS A 13 5.02 1.91 -4.36
CA LYS A 13 5.28 2.73 -5.51
C LYS A 13 5.20 1.93 -6.80
N GLU A 14 5.69 0.70 -6.78
CA GLU A 14 5.69 -0.12 -7.98
C GLU A 14 4.33 -0.65 -8.34
N VAL A 15 3.55 -1.07 -7.35
CA VAL A 15 2.32 -1.78 -7.65
C VAL A 15 1.08 -0.91 -7.56
N SER A 16 1.20 0.31 -7.08
CA SER A 16 0.03 1.15 -6.91
C SER A 16 -0.65 1.48 -8.23
N GLU A 17 0.06 1.37 -9.34
CA GLU A 17 -0.53 1.59 -10.64
C GLU A 17 -1.38 0.42 -11.10
N PHE A 18 -1.12 -0.76 -10.54
CA PHE A 18 -1.77 -1.97 -11.01
C PHE A 18 -2.75 -2.55 -10.03
N ARG A 19 -2.60 -2.25 -8.76
CA ARG A 19 -3.40 -2.89 -7.72
C ARG A 19 -4.08 -1.86 -6.84
N ALA A 20 -5.19 -2.27 -6.27
CA ALA A 20 -5.88 -1.42 -5.32
C ALA A 20 -5.13 -1.38 -4.00
N ASP A 21 -5.44 -0.36 -3.20
CA ASP A 21 -4.80 -0.22 -1.89
C ASP A 21 -5.05 -1.43 -1.01
N GLU A 22 -6.23 -2.01 -1.14
CA GLU A 22 -6.58 -3.19 -0.34
C GLU A 22 -5.68 -4.36 -0.66
N TYR A 23 -5.40 -4.56 -1.93
CA TYR A 23 -4.51 -5.63 -2.33
C TYR A 23 -3.11 -5.39 -1.79
N ILE A 24 -2.64 -4.15 -1.91
CA ILE A 24 -1.30 -3.81 -1.46
C ILE A 24 -1.17 -4.02 0.04
N ALA A 25 -2.19 -3.60 0.79
CA ALA A 25 -2.16 -3.76 2.23
C ALA A 25 -2.09 -5.25 2.61
N MET A 26 -2.84 -6.06 1.90
CA MET A 26 -2.83 -7.49 2.16
C MET A 26 -1.45 -8.09 1.88
N GLU A 27 -0.86 -7.71 0.77
CA GLU A 27 0.43 -8.25 0.41
C GLU A 27 1.53 -7.79 1.37
N LEU A 28 1.48 -6.54 1.78
CA LEU A 28 2.47 -6.05 2.73
C LEU A 28 2.36 -6.76 4.07
N THR A 29 1.13 -7.00 4.51
CA THR A 29 0.91 -7.74 5.75
C THR A 29 1.51 -9.13 5.64
N ARG A 30 1.29 -9.77 4.51
CA ARG A 30 1.80 -11.10 4.27
C ARG A 30 3.32 -11.11 4.28
N MET A 31 3.93 -10.12 3.62
CA MET A 31 5.38 -10.03 3.59
C MET A 31 5.95 -9.86 4.99
N ARG A 32 5.28 -9.05 5.81
CA ARG A 32 5.74 -8.87 7.19
C ARG A 32 5.69 -10.17 7.96
N HIS A 33 4.63 -10.92 7.79
CA HIS A 33 4.51 -12.20 8.50
C HIS A 33 5.60 -13.17 8.06
N GLU A 34 5.97 -13.14 6.81
CA GLU A 34 6.99 -14.05 6.31
C GLU A 34 8.35 -13.78 6.91
N ILE A 35 8.62 -12.54 7.26
CA ILE A 35 9.92 -12.22 7.89
C ILE A 35 9.80 -12.10 9.40
N GLY A 36 8.69 -12.54 9.96
CA GLY A 36 8.56 -12.61 11.40
C GLY A 36 7.98 -11.39 12.07
N ILE A 37 7.50 -10.44 11.31
CA ILE A 37 6.87 -9.25 11.88
C ILE A 37 5.38 -9.51 12.00
N LYS A 38 4.84 -9.35 13.18
CA LYS A 38 3.45 -9.69 13.42
C LYS A 38 2.47 -8.56 13.18
N SER A 39 2.95 -7.37 12.93
CA SER A 39 2.04 -6.26 12.68
C SER A 39 1.46 -6.36 11.28
N SER A 40 0.31 -5.75 11.09
CA SER A 40 -0.32 -5.75 9.78
C SER A 40 -0.32 -4.34 9.20
N VAL A 41 -0.54 -4.27 7.91
CA VAL A 41 -0.60 -2.99 7.20
C VAL A 41 -2.05 -2.75 6.82
N GLY A 42 -2.58 -1.60 7.22
CA GLY A 42 -3.95 -1.27 6.88
C GLY A 42 -4.05 -0.54 5.56
N VAL A 43 -5.23 -0.56 4.99
CA VAL A 43 -5.49 0.15 3.74
C VAL A 43 -5.19 1.64 3.90
N SER A 44 -5.54 2.19 5.07
CA SER A 44 -5.28 3.61 5.32
C SER A 44 -3.79 3.92 5.28
N GLN A 45 -2.98 3.02 5.79
CA GLN A 45 -1.54 3.21 5.77
C GLN A 45 -1.01 3.25 4.34
N VAL A 46 -1.49 2.35 3.51
CA VAL A 46 -1.08 2.31 2.12
C VAL A 46 -1.49 3.59 1.42
N LYS A 47 -2.71 4.02 1.67
CA LYS A 47 -3.21 5.24 1.05
C LYS A 47 -2.38 6.44 1.46
N ARG A 48 -2.08 6.56 2.74
CA ARG A 48 -1.28 7.67 3.22
C ARG A 48 0.11 7.65 2.63
N ALA A 49 0.72 6.49 2.57
CA ALA A 49 2.06 6.38 2.00
C ALA A 49 2.04 6.79 0.54
N ARG A 50 1.03 6.32 -0.18
CA ARG A 50 0.91 6.64 -1.61
C ARG A 50 0.79 8.14 -1.82
N ILE A 51 -0.07 8.78 -1.04
CA ILE A 51 -0.26 10.21 -1.14
C ILE A 51 1.01 10.95 -0.75
N SER A 52 1.66 10.49 0.29
CA SER A 52 2.89 11.12 0.76
C SER A 52 3.99 11.05 -0.28
N MET A 53 4.01 10.01 -1.08
CA MET A 53 5.00 9.88 -2.14
C MET A 53 4.58 10.55 -3.44
N GLY A 54 3.42 11.18 -3.44
CA GLY A 54 2.95 11.86 -4.63
C GLY A 54 2.36 10.96 -5.69
N ILE A 55 2.05 9.75 -5.34
CA ILE A 55 1.47 8.80 -6.28
C ILE A 55 -0.04 8.96 -6.28
N LYS A 56 -0.59 9.36 -7.39
CA LYS A 56 -2.03 9.53 -7.49
C LYS A 56 -2.63 8.39 -8.28
N ARG A 57 -3.82 8.03 -7.89
CA ARG A 57 -4.51 7.03 -8.66
C ARG A 57 -5.00 7.62 -9.94
N PRO A 58 -4.97 6.87 -11.02
CA PRO A 58 -5.58 7.32 -12.26
C PRO A 58 -7.08 7.49 -11.99
N PRO A 59 -7.67 8.47 -12.61
CA PRO A 59 -9.09 8.72 -12.39
C PRO A 59 -9.91 7.67 -13.04
N GLY A 60 -9.77 6.68 -13.01
CA GLY A 60 -10.42 5.67 -13.66
C GLY A 60 -11.74 5.46 -13.32
N ARG A 61 -12.29 5.32 -12.79
CA ARG A 61 -13.34 4.96 -12.55
C ARG A 61 -14.10 5.54 -11.82
N ARG A 62 -14.82 5.82 -11.83
CA ARG A 62 -15.47 6.40 -11.15
C ARG A 62 -16.51 6.05 -11.00
N ARG A 63 -16.98 5.83 -10.55
CA ARG A 63 -17.82 5.48 -10.29
C ARG A 63 -18.68 6.03 -10.47
N GLY A 64 -19.13 5.81 -10.63
CA GLY A 64 -19.97 6.31 -10.91
C GLY A 64 -19.89 7.37 -11.31
N SER A 65 -19.49 7.54 -11.37
CA SER A 65 -19.38 8.40 -11.62
C SER A 65 -19.16 8.51 -12.19
#